data_9aaabb9998339b652456aae25e199db6
#
_entry.id   9aaabb9998339b652456aae25e199db6
#
_cell.length_a   1.000
_cell.length_b   1.000
_cell.length_c   1.000
_cell.angle_alpha   90.00
_cell.angle_beta   90.00
_cell.angle_gamma   90.00
#
_symmetry.space_group_name_H-M   'P 1'
#
loop_
_entity.id
_entity.type
_entity.pdbx_description
1 polymer ?
#
loop_
_entity_poly.entity_id
_entity_poly.type
_entity_poly.pdbx_seq_one_letter_code
_entity_poly.pdbx_strand_id
1 'polypeptide(L)'
;GLNVSVTMRTEDGTGSGFAEKVVNDVARFDGGAASRIAAQKAAASREAKAIEPGKYTVIMEPTAAVDLLQPLVFSLNARQADEGRSPLSKAGGGTRLGEKLVDESVSITSDPSRIEIPTAPWNGDGRPFAPTTWIEKGVVKNLFYSRYWAQKQGKPATPFPANIIMAGGNASLEELIKDTARGVLVTRFW
;
A
#
# COMPACT_ATOMS: atom_id res chain seq x y z
N GLY A 1 16.75 4.44 -1.57
CA GLY A 1 15.90 4.52 -2.77
C GLY A 1 15.72 5.97 -3.21
N LEU A 2 15.51 6.17 -4.50
CA LEU A 2 15.14 7.44 -5.12
C LEU A 2 13.68 7.36 -5.53
N ASN A 3 12.85 8.25 -4.96
CA ASN A 3 11.47 8.43 -5.41
C ASN A 3 11.44 9.59 -6.40
N VAL A 4 10.96 9.33 -7.61
CA VAL A 4 10.80 10.34 -8.65
C VAL A 4 9.35 10.37 -9.10
N SER A 5 8.75 11.55 -9.08
CA SER A 5 7.39 11.76 -9.54
C SER A 5 7.32 12.88 -10.59
N VAL A 6 6.38 12.74 -11.49
CA VAL A 6 6.04 13.74 -12.52
C VAL A 6 4.56 14.08 -12.36
N THR A 7 4.27 15.35 -12.21
CA THR A 7 2.89 15.87 -12.25
C THR A 7 2.75 16.76 -13.48
N MET A 8 1.74 16.50 -14.29
CA MET A 8 1.39 17.30 -15.45
C MET A 8 -0.01 17.88 -15.28
N ARG A 9 -0.19 19.10 -15.76
CA ARG A 9 -1.51 19.74 -15.82
C ARG A 9 -1.78 20.19 -17.24
N THR A 10 -3.04 20.18 -17.64
CA THR A 10 -3.45 20.77 -18.91
C THR A 10 -3.38 22.29 -18.83
N GLU A 11 -3.19 22.95 -19.95
CA GLU A 11 -3.05 24.42 -20.03
C GLU A 11 -4.29 25.14 -19.47
N ASP A 12 -5.48 24.60 -19.72
CA ASP A 12 -6.75 25.09 -19.20
C ASP A 12 -6.97 24.79 -17.69
N GLY A 13 -6.03 24.07 -17.06
CA GLY A 13 -6.08 23.71 -15.64
C GLY A 13 -7.14 22.67 -15.24
N THR A 14 -7.93 22.16 -16.21
CA THR A 14 -9.03 21.22 -15.91
C THR A 14 -8.57 19.78 -15.75
N GLY A 15 -7.43 19.41 -16.35
CA GLY A 15 -6.87 18.05 -16.27
C GLY A 15 -5.57 17.99 -15.48
N SER A 16 -5.38 16.91 -14.76
CA SER A 16 -4.14 16.62 -14.02
C SER A 16 -3.77 15.15 -14.13
N GLY A 17 -2.48 14.88 -14.31
CA GLY A 17 -1.94 13.52 -14.37
C GLY A 17 -0.67 13.38 -13.55
N PHE A 18 -0.50 12.19 -12.99
CA PHE A 18 0.60 11.85 -12.12
C PHE A 18 1.24 10.52 -12.52
N ALA A 19 2.56 10.46 -12.46
CA ALA A 19 3.33 9.24 -12.58
C ALA A 19 4.44 9.24 -11.54
N GLU A 20 4.67 8.11 -10.90
CA GLU A 20 5.70 7.94 -9.87
C GLU A 20 6.44 6.64 -10.07
N LYS A 21 7.71 6.63 -9.74
CA LYS A 21 8.52 5.42 -9.68
C LYS A 21 9.55 5.54 -8.57
N VAL A 22 9.64 4.49 -7.76
CA VAL A 22 10.72 4.33 -6.80
C VAL A 22 11.77 3.43 -7.41
N VAL A 23 13.02 3.87 -7.45
CA VAL A 23 14.16 3.12 -7.98
C VAL A 23 15.33 3.17 -6.99
N ASN A 24 16.17 2.17 -7.01
CA ASN A 24 17.43 2.11 -6.25
C ASN A 24 18.65 2.52 -7.09
N ASP A 25 18.45 2.71 -8.39
CA ASP A 25 19.45 3.13 -9.36
C ASP A 25 18.80 4.12 -10.33
N VAL A 26 19.36 5.32 -10.42
CA VAL A 26 18.84 6.39 -11.29
C VAL A 26 18.86 5.98 -12.77
N ALA A 27 19.78 5.12 -13.19
CA ALA A 27 19.83 4.62 -14.56
C ALA A 27 18.61 3.79 -14.96
N ARG A 28 17.84 3.30 -13.98
CA ARG A 28 16.57 2.58 -14.19
C ARG A 28 15.33 3.47 -14.26
N PHE A 29 15.52 4.78 -14.14
CA PHE A 29 14.43 5.73 -14.24
C PHE A 29 14.33 6.31 -15.66
N ASP A 30 13.24 5.98 -16.34
CA ASP A 30 12.87 6.61 -17.63
C ASP A 30 11.94 7.80 -17.39
N GLY A 31 12.51 9.00 -17.31
CA GLY A 31 11.77 10.25 -17.12
C GLY A 31 10.85 10.58 -18.31
N GLY A 32 11.23 10.18 -19.52
CA GLY A 32 10.41 10.36 -20.72
C GLY A 32 9.14 9.51 -20.66
N ALA A 33 9.26 8.24 -20.26
CA ALA A 33 8.10 7.38 -20.06
C ALA A 33 7.18 7.90 -18.94
N ALA A 34 7.73 8.31 -17.80
CA ALA A 34 6.95 8.89 -16.71
C ALA A 34 6.19 10.16 -17.15
N SER A 35 6.85 11.04 -17.90
CA SER A 35 6.23 12.26 -18.42
C SER A 35 5.10 11.95 -19.41
N ARG A 36 5.27 10.98 -20.31
CA ARG A 36 4.21 10.54 -21.23
C ARG A 36 2.99 10.02 -20.48
N ILE A 37 3.19 9.16 -19.48
CA ILE A 37 2.09 8.63 -18.65
C ILE A 37 1.35 9.77 -17.93
N ALA A 38 2.07 10.70 -17.29
CA ALA A 38 1.47 11.84 -16.62
C ALA A 38 0.68 12.73 -17.59
N ALA A 39 1.22 12.99 -18.79
CA ALA A 39 0.55 13.78 -19.82
C ALA A 39 -0.73 13.11 -20.35
N GLN A 40 -0.69 11.79 -20.59
CA GLN A 40 -1.87 11.02 -21.00
C GLN A 40 -2.98 11.06 -19.96
N LYS A 41 -2.62 10.90 -18.68
CA LYS A 41 -3.58 10.99 -17.56
C LYS A 41 -4.15 12.41 -17.42
N ALA A 42 -3.32 13.44 -17.59
CA ALA A 42 -3.78 14.83 -17.58
C ALA A 42 -4.80 15.08 -18.69
N ALA A 43 -4.51 14.63 -19.92
CA ALA A 43 -5.42 14.76 -21.05
C ALA A 43 -6.73 13.99 -20.83
N ALA A 44 -6.66 12.76 -20.29
CA ALA A 44 -7.83 11.92 -20.02
C ALA A 44 -8.72 12.45 -18.90
N SER A 45 -8.18 13.26 -17.97
CA SER A 45 -8.91 13.83 -16.84
C SER A 45 -9.48 15.23 -17.10
N ARG A 46 -9.36 15.75 -18.32
CA ARG A 46 -9.97 17.05 -18.70
C ARG A 46 -11.48 17.00 -18.58
N GLU A 47 -12.06 18.16 -18.22
CA GLU A 47 -13.51 18.32 -18.12
C GLU A 47 -14.17 17.22 -17.25
N ALA A 48 -13.58 16.95 -16.09
CA ALA A 48 -14.05 15.91 -15.18
C ALA A 48 -15.55 16.10 -14.87
N LYS A 49 -16.29 14.99 -14.96
CA LYS A 49 -17.73 14.96 -14.63
C LYS A 49 -17.95 14.26 -13.30
N ALA A 50 -18.93 14.76 -12.55
CA ALA A 50 -19.40 14.05 -11.37
C ALA A 50 -20.00 12.69 -11.77
N ILE A 51 -19.76 11.70 -10.96
CA ILE A 51 -20.42 10.40 -11.05
C ILE A 51 -21.43 10.28 -9.91
N GLU A 52 -22.57 9.65 -10.20
CA GLU A 52 -23.59 9.43 -9.18
C GLU A 52 -23.06 8.53 -8.06
N PRO A 53 -23.40 8.83 -6.79
CA PRO A 53 -23.06 7.94 -5.68
C PRO A 53 -23.61 6.53 -5.90
N GLY A 54 -22.80 5.50 -5.61
CA GLY A 54 -23.20 4.12 -5.84
C GLY A 54 -22.10 3.12 -5.55
N LYS A 55 -22.39 1.85 -5.83
CA LYS A 55 -21.39 0.78 -5.79
C LYS A 55 -20.79 0.60 -7.18
N TYR A 56 -19.48 0.63 -7.26
CA TYR A 56 -18.71 0.46 -8.49
C TYR A 56 -17.65 -0.61 -8.31
N THR A 57 -17.32 -1.30 -9.38
CA THR A 57 -16.05 -2.01 -9.46
C THR A 57 -14.93 -0.98 -9.51
N VAL A 58 -13.95 -1.10 -8.62
CA VAL A 58 -12.82 -0.18 -8.56
C VAL A 58 -11.56 -0.92 -8.95
N ILE A 59 -10.88 -0.43 -9.97
CA ILE A 59 -9.53 -0.84 -10.35
C ILE A 59 -8.59 0.22 -9.81
N MET A 60 -7.55 -0.20 -9.10
CA MET A 60 -6.55 0.70 -8.55
C MET A 60 -5.20 0.47 -9.22
N GLU A 61 -4.59 1.54 -9.69
CA GLU A 61 -3.17 1.50 -10.06
C GLU A 61 -2.30 1.22 -8.80
N PRO A 62 -1.06 0.73 -8.98
CA PRO A 62 -0.18 0.43 -7.85
C PRO A 62 -0.03 1.58 -6.84
N THR A 63 0.08 2.83 -7.31
CA THR A 63 0.18 4.01 -6.43
C THR A 63 -1.07 4.17 -5.56
N ALA A 64 -2.27 4.06 -6.15
CA ALA A 64 -3.52 4.14 -5.41
C ALA A 64 -3.68 2.97 -4.42
N ALA A 65 -3.23 1.77 -4.81
CA ALA A 65 -3.24 0.61 -3.92
C ALA A 65 -2.33 0.83 -2.70
N VAL A 66 -1.14 1.41 -2.88
CA VAL A 66 -0.22 1.76 -1.79
C VAL A 66 -0.85 2.78 -0.84
N ASP A 67 -1.55 3.79 -1.35
CA ASP A 67 -2.24 4.79 -0.52
C ASP A 67 -3.26 4.16 0.44
N LEU A 68 -3.94 3.09 0.02
CA LEU A 68 -4.85 2.33 0.88
C LEU A 68 -4.12 1.34 1.81
N LEU A 69 -2.98 0.80 1.39
CA LEU A 69 -2.21 -0.13 2.21
C LEU A 69 -1.53 0.54 3.40
N GLN A 70 -1.10 1.79 3.27
CA GLN A 70 -0.42 2.51 4.34
C GLN A 70 -1.24 2.56 5.64
N PRO A 71 -2.50 3.02 5.68
CA PRO A 71 -3.32 3.01 6.90
C PRO A 71 -3.49 1.61 7.50
N LEU A 72 -3.63 0.58 6.65
CA LEU A 72 -3.72 -0.79 7.10
C LEU A 72 -2.44 -1.23 7.81
N VAL A 73 -1.27 -0.94 7.24
CA VAL A 73 0.03 -1.25 7.83
C VAL A 73 0.24 -0.53 9.16
N PHE A 74 -0.11 0.75 9.25
CA PHE A 74 -0.05 1.49 10.52
C PHE A 74 -0.99 0.90 11.57
N SER A 75 -2.13 0.35 11.18
CA SER A 75 -3.08 -0.28 12.09
C SER A 75 -2.58 -1.61 12.69
N LEU A 76 -1.53 -2.23 12.12
CA LEU A 76 -0.89 -3.43 12.67
C LEU A 76 -0.13 -3.19 14.01
N ASN A 77 -0.31 -2.01 14.62
CA ASN A 77 0.26 -1.66 15.91
C ASN A 77 -0.43 -2.43 17.04
N ALA A 78 0.31 -3.34 17.69
CA ALA A 78 -0.23 -4.17 18.73
C ALA A 78 -0.76 -3.38 19.94
N ARG A 79 -0.05 -2.31 20.35
CA ARG A 79 -0.49 -1.48 21.47
C ARG A 79 -1.81 -0.78 21.17
N GLN A 80 -1.94 -0.19 19.98
CA GLN A 80 -3.19 0.46 19.60
C GLN A 80 -4.35 -0.52 19.49
N ALA A 81 -4.07 -1.74 19.00
CA ALA A 81 -5.06 -2.80 18.91
C ALA A 81 -5.51 -3.28 20.29
N ASP A 82 -4.58 -3.51 21.22
CA ASP A 82 -4.87 -3.94 22.60
C ASP A 82 -5.62 -2.86 23.40
N GLU A 83 -5.31 -1.58 23.17
CA GLU A 83 -5.94 -0.43 23.84
C GLU A 83 -7.28 0.01 23.21
N GLY A 84 -7.81 -0.70 22.24
CA GLY A 84 -9.11 -0.38 21.60
C GLY A 84 -9.06 0.78 20.62
N ARG A 85 -7.87 1.21 20.14
CA ARG A 85 -7.63 2.39 19.30
C ARG A 85 -7.27 2.06 17.85
N SER A 86 -7.58 0.85 17.39
CA SER A 86 -7.25 0.37 16.05
C SER A 86 -8.43 -0.40 15.45
N PRO A 87 -8.57 -0.44 14.11
CA PRO A 87 -9.48 -1.37 13.43
C PRO A 87 -9.22 -2.83 13.78
N LEU A 88 -8.03 -3.14 14.30
CA LEU A 88 -7.65 -4.48 14.75
C LEU A 88 -7.98 -4.76 16.22
N SER A 89 -8.70 -3.87 16.89
CA SER A 89 -9.25 -4.09 18.23
C SER A 89 -10.54 -4.91 18.15
N LYS A 90 -10.77 -5.77 19.14
CA LYS A 90 -12.05 -6.47 19.33
C LYS A 90 -12.97 -5.67 20.26
N ALA A 91 -14.25 -5.74 19.99
CA ALA A 91 -15.24 -5.31 20.98
C ALA A 91 -15.11 -6.18 22.25
N GLY A 92 -15.01 -5.53 23.40
CA GLY A 92 -14.80 -6.24 24.66
C GLY A 92 -13.34 -6.55 25.02
N GLY A 93 -12.38 -6.13 24.19
CA GLY A 93 -10.94 -6.22 24.46
C GLY A 93 -10.19 -7.25 23.61
N GLY A 94 -8.87 -7.06 23.54
CA GLY A 94 -7.97 -7.90 22.74
C GLY A 94 -7.89 -7.49 21.28
N THR A 95 -7.14 -8.26 20.50
CA THR A 95 -6.83 -7.97 19.11
C THR A 95 -7.50 -8.94 18.15
N ARG A 96 -7.64 -8.54 16.90
CA ARG A 96 -8.12 -9.38 15.80
C ARG A 96 -7.01 -10.26 15.17
N LEU A 97 -5.93 -10.48 15.88
CA LEU A 97 -4.88 -11.41 15.46
C LEU A 97 -5.48 -12.81 15.26
N GLY A 98 -5.19 -13.44 14.14
CA GLY A 98 -5.76 -14.72 13.72
C GLY A 98 -7.13 -14.64 13.05
N GLU A 99 -7.73 -13.46 12.92
CA GLU A 99 -9.02 -13.30 12.24
C GLU A 99 -8.86 -12.96 10.75
N LYS A 100 -9.81 -13.40 9.93
CA LYS A 100 -9.92 -12.96 8.54
C LYS A 100 -10.45 -11.52 8.51
N LEU A 101 -9.65 -10.62 7.98
CA LEU A 101 -9.94 -9.17 7.93
C LEU A 101 -10.35 -8.72 6.54
N VAL A 102 -9.71 -9.30 5.52
CA VAL A 102 -9.90 -8.96 4.10
C VAL A 102 -10.06 -10.23 3.27
N ASP A 103 -10.21 -10.08 1.96
CA ASP A 103 -10.35 -11.21 1.05
C ASP A 103 -9.12 -12.13 1.07
N GLU A 104 -9.32 -13.41 0.77
CA GLU A 104 -8.25 -14.42 0.77
C GLU A 104 -7.22 -14.24 -0.35
N SER A 105 -7.53 -13.46 -1.37
CA SER A 105 -6.57 -13.06 -2.40
C SER A 105 -5.49 -12.11 -1.86
N VAL A 106 -5.71 -11.48 -0.69
CA VAL A 106 -4.80 -10.50 -0.10
C VAL A 106 -3.81 -11.18 0.83
N SER A 107 -2.53 -11.09 0.49
CA SER A 107 -1.41 -11.46 1.38
C SER A 107 -0.40 -10.32 1.41
N ILE A 108 0.03 -9.95 2.61
CA ILE A 108 0.96 -8.83 2.86
C ILE A 108 2.15 -9.35 3.66
N THR A 109 3.34 -9.13 3.12
CA THR A 109 4.60 -9.53 3.72
C THR A 109 5.58 -8.36 3.78
N SER A 110 6.66 -8.51 4.53
CA SER A 110 7.87 -7.72 4.42
C SER A 110 9.08 -8.64 4.32
N ASP A 111 10.05 -8.25 3.50
CA ASP A 111 11.28 -9.01 3.30
C ASP A 111 12.45 -8.03 3.05
N PRO A 112 13.35 -7.85 4.02
CA PRO A 112 14.47 -6.93 3.90
C PRO A 112 15.52 -7.35 2.84
N SER A 113 15.48 -8.59 2.36
CA SER A 113 16.39 -9.09 1.32
C SER A 113 15.99 -8.71 -0.11
N ARG A 114 14.79 -8.15 -0.30
CA ARG A 114 14.28 -7.77 -1.62
C ARG A 114 14.99 -6.54 -2.16
N ILE A 115 15.80 -6.75 -3.20
CA ILE A 115 16.60 -5.69 -3.82
C ILE A 115 15.77 -4.67 -4.62
N GLU A 116 14.56 -5.05 -5.03
CA GLU A 116 13.64 -4.17 -5.75
C GLU A 116 13.06 -3.08 -4.86
N ILE A 117 12.93 -3.35 -3.57
CA ILE A 117 12.42 -2.44 -2.53
C ILE A 117 13.37 -2.43 -1.32
N PRO A 118 14.60 -1.92 -1.52
CA PRO A 118 15.67 -2.01 -0.53
C PRO A 118 15.28 -1.27 0.76
N THR A 119 15.71 -1.83 1.88
CA THR A 119 15.52 -1.25 3.21
C THR A 119 16.79 -1.40 4.05
N ALA A 120 16.83 -0.71 5.18
CA ALA A 120 17.89 -0.95 6.17
C ALA A 120 17.80 -2.38 6.73
N PRO A 121 18.91 -3.00 7.13
CA PRO A 121 18.90 -4.35 7.70
C PRO A 121 18.39 -4.39 9.16
N TRP A 122 18.26 -3.25 9.82
CA TRP A 122 17.74 -3.10 11.20
C TRP A 122 16.93 -1.84 11.34
N ASN A 123 16.07 -1.81 12.35
CA ASN A 123 15.28 -0.63 12.70
C ASN A 123 16.06 0.35 13.61
N GLY A 124 15.45 1.49 13.92
CA GLY A 124 16.08 2.56 14.73
C GLY A 124 16.44 2.17 16.17
N ASP A 125 15.91 1.08 16.71
CA ASP A 125 16.26 0.56 18.04
C ASP A 125 17.21 -0.65 17.98
N GLY A 126 17.87 -0.87 16.81
CA GLY A 126 18.92 -1.86 16.61
C GLY A 126 18.44 -3.30 16.42
N ARG A 127 17.14 -3.53 16.22
CA ARG A 127 16.64 -4.88 15.94
C ARG A 127 16.75 -5.20 14.45
N PRO A 128 17.26 -6.38 14.09
CA PRO A 128 17.29 -6.79 12.70
C PRO A 128 15.87 -6.97 12.17
N PHE A 129 15.68 -6.62 10.91
CA PHE A 129 14.50 -7.02 10.17
C PHE A 129 14.64 -8.45 9.69
N ALA A 130 13.52 -9.17 9.66
CA ALA A 130 13.41 -10.51 9.11
C ALA A 130 12.20 -10.60 8.17
N PRO A 131 12.19 -11.54 7.24
CA PRO A 131 10.99 -11.85 6.47
C PRO A 131 9.82 -12.10 7.41
N THR A 132 8.74 -11.36 7.22
CA THR A 132 7.58 -11.39 8.11
C THR A 132 6.28 -11.39 7.30
N THR A 133 5.38 -12.31 7.61
CA THR A 133 4.02 -12.33 7.07
C THR A 133 3.10 -11.58 8.01
N TRP A 134 2.50 -10.50 7.53
CA TRP A 134 1.57 -9.67 8.30
C TRP A 134 0.13 -10.12 8.11
N ILE A 135 -0.26 -10.34 6.86
CA ILE A 135 -1.57 -10.89 6.47
C ILE A 135 -1.30 -12.05 5.51
N GLU A 136 -1.94 -13.17 5.73
CA GLU A 136 -1.88 -14.33 4.86
C GLU A 136 -3.28 -14.77 4.50
N LYS A 137 -3.59 -14.79 3.20
CA LYS A 137 -4.92 -15.14 2.70
C LYS A 137 -6.04 -14.44 3.47
N GLY A 138 -5.88 -13.14 3.66
CA GLY A 138 -6.83 -12.28 4.38
C GLY A 138 -6.79 -12.37 5.91
N VAL A 139 -6.01 -13.28 6.49
CA VAL A 139 -5.91 -13.50 7.95
C VAL A 139 -4.74 -12.73 8.54
N VAL A 140 -4.98 -11.97 9.60
CA VAL A 140 -3.94 -11.24 10.34
C VAL A 140 -3.04 -12.24 11.08
N LYS A 141 -1.77 -12.32 10.68
CA LYS A 141 -0.79 -13.26 11.26
C LYS A 141 0.13 -12.63 12.29
N ASN A 142 0.45 -11.36 12.12
CA ASN A 142 1.36 -10.65 13.01
C ASN A 142 0.91 -9.21 13.25
N LEU A 143 1.30 -8.70 14.41
CA LEU A 143 1.26 -7.29 14.78
C LEU A 143 2.67 -6.86 15.15
N PHE A 144 3.01 -5.60 14.97
CA PHE A 144 4.31 -5.12 15.44
C PHE A 144 4.23 -4.66 16.90
N TYR A 145 5.25 -5.07 17.67
CA TYR A 145 5.37 -4.81 19.11
C TYR A 145 6.62 -3.96 19.37
N SER A 146 6.44 -2.77 19.92
CA SER A 146 7.58 -2.04 20.49
C SER A 146 8.20 -2.84 21.65
N ARG A 147 9.48 -2.59 21.98
CA ARG A 147 10.13 -3.26 23.13
C ARG A 147 9.33 -3.11 24.42
N TYR A 148 8.88 -1.89 24.71
CA TYR A 148 8.07 -1.59 25.87
C TYR A 148 6.77 -2.42 25.91
N TRP A 149 6.01 -2.42 24.82
CA TRP A 149 4.73 -3.13 24.79
C TRP A 149 4.89 -4.65 24.79
N ALA A 150 5.91 -5.14 24.09
CA ALA A 150 6.27 -6.55 24.09
C ALA A 150 6.59 -7.05 25.51
N GLN A 151 7.43 -6.31 26.26
CA GLN A 151 7.74 -6.64 27.65
C GLN A 151 6.48 -6.63 28.53
N LYS A 152 5.63 -5.61 28.39
CA LYS A 152 4.38 -5.50 29.15
C LYS A 152 3.40 -6.66 28.86
N GLN A 153 3.41 -7.18 27.65
CA GLN A 153 2.52 -8.26 27.21
C GLN A 153 3.16 -9.65 27.28
N GLY A 154 4.41 -9.78 27.71
CA GLY A 154 5.13 -11.05 27.73
C GLY A 154 5.35 -11.66 26.34
N LYS A 155 5.49 -10.82 25.30
CA LYS A 155 5.63 -11.24 23.90
C LYS A 155 6.98 -10.81 23.32
N PRO A 156 7.46 -11.45 22.24
CA PRO A 156 8.64 -10.97 21.53
C PRO A 156 8.37 -9.62 20.87
N ALA A 157 9.36 -8.75 20.92
CA ALA A 157 9.30 -7.46 20.21
C ALA A 157 9.48 -7.68 18.71
N THR A 158 8.55 -7.15 17.93
CA THR A 158 8.55 -7.22 16.46
C THR A 158 8.67 -5.80 15.91
N PRO A 159 9.67 -5.49 15.07
CA PRO A 159 9.82 -4.16 14.51
C PRO A 159 8.64 -3.81 13.58
N PHE A 160 8.42 -2.52 13.36
CA PHE A 160 7.52 -2.04 12.32
C PHE A 160 7.98 -2.58 10.94
N PRO A 161 7.06 -2.91 10.02
CA PRO A 161 7.44 -3.41 8.69
C PRO A 161 8.49 -2.55 7.99
N ALA A 162 9.56 -3.16 7.53
CA ALA A 162 10.66 -2.45 6.86
C ALA A 162 10.26 -2.00 5.44
N ASN A 163 9.60 -2.90 4.73
CA ASN A 163 9.01 -2.70 3.42
C ASN A 163 7.68 -3.47 3.36
N ILE A 164 6.86 -3.19 2.36
CA ILE A 164 5.58 -3.85 2.21
C ILE A 164 5.48 -4.45 0.82
N ILE A 165 5.14 -5.73 0.81
CA ILE A 165 4.93 -6.51 -0.41
C ILE A 165 3.52 -7.07 -0.35
N MET A 166 2.67 -6.65 -1.26
CA MET A 166 1.38 -7.30 -1.49
C MET A 166 1.50 -8.21 -2.70
N ALA A 167 1.18 -9.49 -2.53
CA ALA A 167 1.13 -10.41 -3.63
C ALA A 167 0.03 -10.00 -4.62
N GLY A 168 0.36 -9.97 -5.90
CA GLY A 168 -0.57 -9.67 -6.98
C GLY A 168 -0.99 -10.93 -7.74
N GLY A 169 -1.97 -10.77 -8.64
CA GLY A 169 -2.31 -11.74 -9.66
C GLY A 169 -1.42 -11.62 -10.91
N ASN A 170 -1.83 -12.26 -12.00
CA ASN A 170 -1.12 -12.26 -13.27
C ASN A 170 -1.74 -11.31 -14.32
N ALA A 171 -2.94 -10.77 -14.05
CA ALA A 171 -3.62 -9.89 -14.98
C ALA A 171 -2.94 -8.52 -15.02
N SER A 172 -2.72 -8.00 -16.22
CA SER A 172 -2.28 -6.63 -16.45
C SER A 172 -3.39 -5.63 -16.13
N LEU A 173 -3.03 -4.37 -15.95
CA LEU A 173 -4.01 -3.29 -15.75
C LEU A 173 -4.96 -3.18 -16.93
N GLU A 174 -4.45 -3.33 -18.15
CA GLU A 174 -5.22 -3.27 -19.40
C GLU A 174 -6.24 -4.42 -19.48
N GLU A 175 -5.87 -5.62 -19.07
CA GLU A 175 -6.78 -6.76 -18.98
C GLU A 175 -7.88 -6.51 -17.97
N LEU A 176 -7.55 -6.03 -16.77
CA LEU A 176 -8.53 -5.69 -15.73
C LEU A 176 -9.52 -4.63 -16.22
N ILE A 177 -9.05 -3.61 -16.93
CA ILE A 177 -9.91 -2.56 -17.51
C ILE A 177 -10.82 -3.16 -18.58
N LYS A 178 -10.30 -3.98 -19.48
CA LYS A 178 -11.05 -4.60 -20.57
C LYS A 178 -12.15 -5.52 -20.06
N ASP A 179 -11.86 -6.26 -18.99
CA ASP A 179 -12.80 -7.24 -18.42
C ASP A 179 -13.84 -6.59 -17.49
N THR A 180 -13.73 -5.28 -17.22
CA THR A 180 -14.66 -4.54 -16.38
C THR A 180 -15.68 -3.77 -17.22
N ALA A 181 -16.91 -4.26 -17.28
CA ALA A 181 -17.98 -3.65 -18.06
C ALA A 181 -18.35 -2.25 -17.57
N ARG A 182 -18.30 -2.00 -16.24
CA ARG A 182 -18.55 -0.71 -15.60
C ARG A 182 -17.74 -0.60 -14.31
N GLY A 183 -16.85 0.38 -14.25
CA GLY A 183 -16.00 0.58 -13.09
C GLY A 183 -15.34 1.96 -13.07
N VAL A 184 -14.55 2.19 -12.05
CA VAL A 184 -13.74 3.39 -11.86
C VAL A 184 -12.28 2.98 -11.75
N LEU A 185 -11.43 3.57 -12.59
CA LEU A 185 -9.98 3.46 -12.45
C LEU A 185 -9.48 4.57 -11.52
N VAL A 186 -8.92 4.19 -10.38
CA VAL A 186 -8.29 5.12 -9.45
C VAL A 186 -6.78 5.07 -9.64
N THR A 187 -6.20 6.17 -10.08
CA THR A 187 -4.76 6.26 -10.35
C THR A 187 -3.96 6.73 -9.14
N ARG A 188 -4.59 7.48 -8.23
CA ARG A 188 -4.02 7.99 -6.98
C ARG A 188 -5.12 8.54 -6.08
N PHE A 189 -4.93 8.47 -4.77
CA PHE A 189 -5.67 9.27 -3.78
C PHE A 189 -4.89 10.54 -3.44
N TRP A 190 -5.62 11.63 -3.14
CA TRP A 190 -5.04 12.92 -2.76
C TRP A 190 -5.36 13.24 -1.30
#